data_d81a088b97314d910e6a973aecd26f64
#
_entry.id   d81a088b97314d910e6a973aecd26f64
#
_cell.length_a   1.000
_cell.length_b   1.000
_cell.length_c   1.000
_cell.angle_alpha   90.00
_cell.angle_beta   90.00
_cell.angle_gamma   90.00
#
_symmetry.space_group_name_H-M   'P 1'
#
loop_
_entity.id
_entity.type
_entity.pdbx_description
1 polymer ?
#
loop_
_entity_poly.entity_id
_entity_poly.type
_entity_poly.pdbx_seq_one_letter_code
_entity_poly.pdbx_strand_id
1 'polypeptide(L)'
;TEITVDRTRDGLNGFPDFMSKEMAEQPEVLERLVAEAGPQIEELAAAIRASYGAYMLGCGTASYAALTGSYLFSRIASRHVNFAPGSEFKYYEHFLTPQSLVIAFSQSGETADIIEAMLAARNRGSRLAGVVNAPRSTLGRMVDQRVDLLAGPEQCVLSTKAYTAKVAVLLMTAHAVQGTLEVGQQLVLEAAAGLRAMLAPSWTDRVRNVASEIQHAEHLFVIGRGLSYPTALEAALKIKEVSYIHAEGFAAGELKHGVIALVQEGTPCVVYAPNDETHADIISGAMELKARGGHIIGIGPESDPVFDAWLPTPDVGDAAPLVQALPAQMLGYHAALLRGNDPDKPRNLAKSVTVK
;
A
#
# COMPACT_ATOMS: atom_id res chain seq x y z
N THR A 1 -13.06 -44.43 10.53
CA THR A 1 -12.03 -43.52 10.02
C THR A 1 -12.65 -42.12 9.98
N GLU A 2 -12.43 -41.32 11.02
CA GLU A 2 -12.78 -39.90 10.99
C GLU A 2 -11.84 -39.22 9.99
N ILE A 3 -12.40 -38.68 8.92
CA ILE A 3 -11.70 -37.82 8.00
C ILE A 3 -11.66 -36.45 8.70
N THR A 4 -10.55 -36.13 9.35
CA THR A 4 -10.27 -34.79 9.84
C THR A 4 -10.00 -33.91 8.61
N VAL A 5 -11.03 -33.21 8.13
CA VAL A 5 -10.86 -32.19 7.11
C VAL A 5 -10.11 -31.03 7.76
N ASP A 6 -8.87 -30.84 7.38
CA ASP A 6 -8.09 -29.68 7.82
C ASP A 6 -8.64 -28.41 7.14
N ARG A 7 -9.63 -27.79 7.78
CA ARG A 7 -10.28 -26.56 7.30
C ARG A 7 -9.33 -25.36 7.25
N THR A 8 -8.11 -25.48 7.76
CA THR A 8 -7.11 -24.41 7.73
C THR A 8 -6.50 -24.22 6.34
N ARG A 9 -6.67 -25.20 5.43
CA ARG A 9 -6.16 -25.15 4.05
C ARG A 9 -7.25 -25.00 2.98
N ASP A 10 -8.51 -24.90 3.37
CA ASP A 10 -9.59 -24.64 2.43
C ASP A 10 -9.39 -23.26 1.78
N GLY A 11 -9.32 -23.23 0.43
CA GLY A 11 -9.16 -22.01 -0.36
C GLY A 11 -7.74 -21.63 -0.76
N LEU A 12 -6.71 -22.44 -0.42
CA LEU A 12 -5.31 -22.16 -0.86
C LEU A 12 -5.08 -22.41 -2.36
N ASN A 13 -5.90 -23.25 -3.00
CA ASN A 13 -5.83 -23.51 -4.45
C ASN A 13 -4.42 -23.89 -4.95
N GLY A 14 -3.66 -24.67 -4.16
CA GLY A 14 -2.32 -25.12 -4.52
C GLY A 14 -1.17 -24.23 -4.04
N PHE A 15 -1.46 -23.09 -3.46
CA PHE A 15 -0.45 -22.24 -2.82
C PHE A 15 -0.03 -22.78 -1.44
N PRO A 16 1.22 -22.54 -0.98
CA PRO A 16 1.68 -23.03 0.32
C PRO A 16 1.00 -22.31 1.51
N ASP A 17 0.60 -21.06 1.33
CA ASP A 17 0.03 -20.17 2.33
C ASP A 17 -0.86 -19.08 1.69
N PHE A 18 -1.63 -18.37 2.50
CA PHE A 18 -2.53 -17.33 2.01
C PHE A 18 -1.79 -16.08 1.56
N MET A 19 -0.68 -15.72 2.18
CA MET A 19 0.08 -14.53 1.78
C MET A 19 0.59 -14.66 0.35
N SER A 20 1.20 -15.79 -0.03
CA SER A 20 1.67 -16.03 -1.40
C SER A 20 0.52 -16.07 -2.41
N LYS A 21 -0.60 -16.71 -2.05
CA LYS A 21 -1.82 -16.72 -2.88
C LYS A 21 -2.35 -15.31 -3.12
N GLU A 22 -2.50 -14.52 -2.06
CA GLU A 22 -3.09 -13.18 -2.12
C GLU A 22 -2.17 -12.18 -2.85
N MET A 23 -0.85 -12.35 -2.78
CA MET A 23 0.09 -11.63 -3.64
C MET A 23 -0.11 -11.98 -5.12
N ALA A 24 -0.33 -13.27 -5.43
CA ALA A 24 -0.54 -13.72 -6.80
C ALA A 24 -1.89 -13.30 -7.40
N GLU A 25 -2.90 -13.03 -6.58
CA GLU A 25 -4.23 -12.57 -7.00
C GLU A 25 -4.30 -11.08 -7.36
N GLN A 26 -3.25 -10.29 -7.08
CA GLN A 26 -3.28 -8.83 -7.30
C GLN A 26 -3.60 -8.43 -8.74
N PRO A 27 -3.01 -9.03 -9.80
CA PRO A 27 -3.35 -8.65 -11.18
C PRO A 27 -4.84 -8.82 -11.50
N GLU A 28 -5.44 -9.94 -11.08
CA GLU A 28 -6.86 -10.23 -11.34
C GLU A 28 -7.80 -9.31 -10.56
N VAL A 29 -7.40 -8.89 -9.36
CA VAL A 29 -8.13 -7.90 -8.57
C VAL A 29 -8.15 -6.55 -9.29
N LEU A 30 -7.04 -6.12 -9.84
CA LEU A 30 -6.93 -4.86 -10.61
C LEU A 30 -7.79 -4.90 -11.88
N GLU A 31 -7.73 -5.98 -12.63
CA GLU A 31 -8.56 -6.18 -13.83
C GLU A 31 -10.06 -6.14 -13.50
N ARG A 32 -10.47 -6.77 -12.40
CA ARG A 32 -11.85 -6.76 -11.92
C ARG A 32 -12.31 -5.36 -11.51
N LEU A 33 -11.46 -4.60 -10.81
CA LEU A 33 -11.76 -3.21 -10.45
C LEU A 33 -12.01 -2.35 -11.69
N VAL A 34 -11.18 -2.48 -12.72
CA VAL A 34 -11.39 -1.75 -13.97
C VAL A 34 -12.71 -2.13 -14.63
N ALA A 35 -13.07 -3.41 -14.63
CA ALA A 35 -14.28 -3.90 -15.26
C ALA A 35 -15.58 -3.49 -14.54
N GLU A 36 -15.54 -3.41 -13.18
CA GLU A 36 -16.78 -3.36 -12.39
C GLU A 36 -16.95 -2.09 -11.55
N ALA A 37 -15.86 -1.41 -11.13
CA ALA A 37 -15.95 -0.32 -10.15
C ALA A 37 -16.21 1.08 -10.77
N GLY A 38 -16.22 1.21 -12.10
CA GLY A 38 -16.34 2.49 -12.80
C GLY A 38 -17.47 3.39 -12.28
N PRO A 39 -18.73 2.93 -12.18
CA PRO A 39 -19.85 3.74 -11.70
C PRO A 39 -19.63 4.26 -10.25
N GLN A 40 -19.15 3.41 -9.32
CA GLN A 40 -18.89 3.80 -7.95
C GLN A 40 -17.74 4.82 -7.87
N ILE A 41 -16.72 4.69 -8.72
CA ILE A 41 -15.60 5.63 -8.82
C ILE A 41 -16.08 6.99 -9.31
N GLU A 42 -16.95 7.04 -10.32
CA GLU A 42 -17.53 8.30 -10.80
C GLU A 42 -18.40 9.00 -9.75
N GLU A 43 -19.18 8.24 -8.97
CA GLU A 43 -19.95 8.79 -7.85
C GLU A 43 -19.04 9.40 -6.77
N LEU A 44 -17.94 8.70 -6.41
CA LEU A 44 -16.96 9.20 -5.47
C LEU A 44 -16.25 10.45 -6.02
N ALA A 45 -15.87 10.44 -7.29
CA ALA A 45 -15.24 11.59 -7.94
C ALA A 45 -16.17 12.81 -7.95
N ALA A 46 -17.46 12.62 -8.23
CA ALA A 46 -18.46 13.68 -8.17
C ALA A 46 -18.59 14.26 -6.75
N ALA A 47 -18.58 13.40 -5.71
CA ALA A 47 -18.61 13.84 -4.33
C ALA A 47 -17.37 14.66 -3.93
N ILE A 48 -16.18 14.25 -4.39
CA ILE A 48 -14.93 14.99 -4.17
C ILE A 48 -14.98 16.35 -4.87
N ARG A 49 -15.43 16.42 -6.12
CA ARG A 49 -15.60 17.68 -6.86
C ARG A 49 -16.55 18.65 -6.14
N ALA A 50 -17.64 18.13 -5.58
CA ALA A 50 -18.66 18.92 -4.90
C ALA A 50 -18.29 19.34 -3.47
N SER A 51 -17.26 18.74 -2.86
CA SER A 51 -16.86 19.04 -1.49
C SER A 51 -16.01 20.31 -1.42
N TYR A 52 -16.17 21.06 -0.33
CA TYR A 52 -15.25 22.17 0.00
C TYR A 52 -13.88 21.65 0.46
N GLY A 53 -13.84 20.49 1.17
CA GLY A 53 -12.62 19.80 1.57
C GLY A 53 -12.88 18.29 1.67
N ALA A 54 -11.97 17.50 1.11
CA ALA A 54 -11.98 16.05 1.21
C ALA A 54 -10.86 15.56 2.13
N TYR A 55 -11.18 14.58 2.98
CA TYR A 55 -10.27 14.00 3.98
C TYR A 55 -10.25 12.49 3.84
N MET A 56 -9.07 11.91 3.65
CA MET A 56 -8.86 10.49 3.50
C MET A 56 -8.29 9.88 4.78
N LEU A 57 -8.96 8.87 5.32
CA LEU A 57 -8.62 8.22 6.58
C LEU A 57 -8.34 6.74 6.38
N GLY A 58 -7.33 6.24 7.06
CA GLY A 58 -6.99 4.82 7.14
C GLY A 58 -6.17 4.52 8.39
N CYS A 59 -6.05 3.23 8.74
CA CYS A 59 -5.12 2.76 9.76
C CYS A 59 -4.14 1.76 9.14
N GLY A 60 -2.87 1.78 9.55
CA GLY A 60 -1.82 0.91 9.03
C GLY A 60 -1.71 0.98 7.51
N THR A 61 -1.73 -0.15 6.83
CA THR A 61 -1.68 -0.28 5.36
C THR A 61 -2.72 0.60 4.64
N ALA A 62 -3.94 0.70 5.17
CA ALA A 62 -4.97 1.57 4.59
C ALA A 62 -4.62 3.06 4.72
N SER A 63 -3.89 3.44 5.76
CA SER A 63 -3.36 4.79 5.95
C SER A 63 -2.35 5.15 4.86
N TYR A 64 -1.43 4.25 4.53
CA TYR A 64 -0.44 4.50 3.47
C TYR A 64 -1.07 4.54 2.07
N ALA A 65 -2.10 3.73 1.81
CA ALA A 65 -2.88 3.87 0.59
C ALA A 65 -3.58 5.24 0.51
N ALA A 66 -4.21 5.70 1.60
CA ALA A 66 -4.82 7.02 1.67
C ALA A 66 -3.80 8.16 1.47
N LEU A 67 -2.59 8.03 2.02
CA LEU A 67 -1.50 8.97 1.80
C LEU A 67 -1.07 8.99 0.32
N THR A 68 -0.96 7.82 -0.34
CA THR A 68 -0.72 7.76 -1.80
C THR A 68 -1.77 8.56 -2.56
N GLY A 69 -3.03 8.47 -2.15
CA GLY A 69 -4.12 9.26 -2.74
C GLY A 69 -3.86 10.75 -2.70
N SER A 70 -3.34 11.32 -1.62
CA SER A 70 -3.08 12.76 -1.54
C SER A 70 -2.07 13.23 -2.59
N TYR A 71 -1.07 12.42 -2.92
CA TYR A 71 -0.13 12.69 -4.02
C TYR A 71 -0.80 12.55 -5.39
N LEU A 72 -1.58 11.48 -5.61
CA LEU A 72 -2.27 11.24 -6.89
C LEU A 72 -3.27 12.36 -7.20
N PHE A 73 -4.08 12.80 -6.23
CA PHE A 73 -5.03 13.89 -6.43
C PHE A 73 -4.35 15.23 -6.71
N SER A 74 -3.24 15.51 -6.02
CA SER A 74 -2.44 16.70 -6.30
C SER A 74 -1.87 16.69 -7.70
N ARG A 75 -1.25 15.58 -8.11
CA ARG A 75 -0.54 15.44 -9.37
C ARG A 75 -1.48 15.38 -10.58
N ILE A 76 -2.52 14.56 -10.51
CA ILE A 76 -3.42 14.26 -11.63
C ILE A 76 -4.56 15.27 -11.70
N ALA A 77 -5.25 15.49 -10.58
CA ALA A 77 -6.48 16.27 -10.55
C ALA A 77 -6.29 17.75 -10.14
N SER A 78 -5.06 18.16 -9.82
CA SER A 78 -4.77 19.49 -9.24
C SER A 78 -5.72 19.82 -8.07
N ARG A 79 -6.07 18.78 -7.30
CA ARG A 79 -7.04 18.83 -6.21
C ARG A 79 -6.35 18.54 -4.87
N HIS A 80 -6.49 19.48 -3.93
CA HIS A 80 -6.04 19.23 -2.56
C HIS A 80 -6.99 18.27 -1.85
N VAL A 81 -6.46 17.16 -1.37
CA VAL A 81 -7.16 16.19 -0.50
C VAL A 81 -6.29 15.95 0.72
N ASN A 82 -6.86 16.13 1.91
CA ASN A 82 -6.13 15.93 3.15
C ASN A 82 -6.04 14.44 3.50
N PHE A 83 -4.92 14.06 4.07
CA PHE A 83 -4.71 12.73 4.64
C PHE A 83 -4.61 12.85 6.16
N ALA A 84 -5.15 11.85 6.88
CA ALA A 84 -4.92 11.68 8.31
C ALA A 84 -4.92 10.20 8.71
N PRO A 85 -4.08 9.78 9.67
CA PRO A 85 -4.27 8.50 10.34
C PRO A 85 -5.64 8.46 11.02
N GLY A 86 -6.38 7.36 10.83
CA GLY A 86 -7.73 7.25 11.38
C GLY A 86 -7.79 7.36 12.89
N SER A 87 -6.79 6.80 13.59
CA SER A 87 -6.65 6.88 15.05
C SER A 87 -6.49 8.31 15.60
N GLU A 88 -5.93 9.22 14.79
CA GLU A 88 -5.64 10.59 15.21
C GLU A 88 -6.75 11.58 14.82
N PHE A 89 -7.57 11.24 13.84
CA PHE A 89 -8.49 12.19 13.21
C PHE A 89 -9.47 12.85 14.18
N LYS A 90 -9.98 12.12 15.14
CA LYS A 90 -10.93 12.64 16.15
C LYS A 90 -10.38 13.77 17.03
N TYR A 91 -9.04 13.91 17.10
CA TYR A 91 -8.41 14.93 17.93
C TYR A 91 -8.29 16.29 17.24
N TYR A 92 -8.52 16.36 15.93
CA TYR A 92 -8.44 17.61 15.16
C TYR A 92 -9.54 17.78 14.10
N GLU A 93 -10.64 17.06 14.21
CA GLU A 93 -11.80 17.12 13.30
C GLU A 93 -12.66 18.40 13.43
N HIS A 94 -12.29 19.33 14.32
CA HIS A 94 -13.14 20.49 14.68
C HIS A 94 -13.41 21.45 13.51
N PHE A 95 -12.66 21.37 12.44
CA PHE A 95 -12.83 22.13 11.20
C PHE A 95 -13.90 21.55 10.26
N LEU A 96 -14.39 20.35 10.53
CA LEU A 96 -15.39 19.71 9.67
C LEU A 96 -16.71 20.49 9.65
N THR A 97 -17.31 20.53 8.46
CA THR A 97 -18.60 21.17 8.17
C THR A 97 -19.47 20.27 7.30
N PRO A 98 -20.75 20.60 7.08
CA PRO A 98 -21.61 19.87 6.15
C PRO A 98 -21.11 19.86 4.69
N GLN A 99 -20.18 20.73 4.32
CA GLN A 99 -19.54 20.78 3.00
C GLN A 99 -18.29 19.91 2.94
N SER A 100 -17.82 19.37 4.05
CA SER A 100 -16.69 18.45 4.09
C SER A 100 -17.09 17.04 3.65
N LEU A 101 -16.17 16.32 3.01
CA LEU A 101 -16.29 14.91 2.67
C LEU A 101 -15.22 14.13 3.41
N VAL A 102 -15.60 13.11 4.18
CA VAL A 102 -14.66 12.21 4.85
C VAL A 102 -14.72 10.85 4.20
N ILE A 103 -13.58 10.37 3.70
CA ILE A 103 -13.44 9.13 2.94
C ILE A 103 -12.61 8.16 3.77
N ALA A 104 -13.20 7.06 4.23
CA ALA A 104 -12.51 6.05 5.00
C ALA A 104 -12.11 4.84 4.14
N PHE A 105 -10.88 4.38 4.33
CA PHE A 105 -10.32 3.19 3.69
C PHE A 105 -10.20 2.06 4.72
N SER A 106 -10.84 0.92 4.47
CA SER A 106 -10.75 -0.23 5.35
C SER A 106 -10.91 -1.54 4.59
N GLN A 107 -10.09 -2.53 4.90
CA GLN A 107 -10.26 -3.89 4.37
C GLN A 107 -11.45 -4.57 5.06
N SER A 108 -11.49 -4.61 6.38
CA SER A 108 -12.55 -5.26 7.16
C SER A 108 -13.83 -4.43 7.26
N GLY A 109 -13.68 -3.09 7.24
CA GLY A 109 -14.78 -2.15 7.54
C GLY A 109 -15.25 -2.17 9.00
N GLU A 110 -14.46 -2.78 9.90
CA GLU A 110 -14.79 -2.94 11.34
C GLU A 110 -13.70 -2.32 12.25
N THR A 111 -12.74 -1.57 11.71
CA THR A 111 -11.68 -0.93 12.49
C THR A 111 -12.27 0.11 13.43
N ALA A 112 -12.09 -0.08 14.74
CA ALA A 112 -12.74 0.74 15.78
C ALA A 112 -12.43 2.24 15.62
N ASP A 113 -11.18 2.61 15.42
CA ASP A 113 -10.76 4.02 15.25
C ASP A 113 -11.38 4.67 14.01
N ILE A 114 -11.52 3.92 12.92
CA ILE A 114 -12.18 4.41 11.69
C ILE A 114 -13.67 4.63 11.94
N ILE A 115 -14.35 3.69 12.59
CA ILE A 115 -15.78 3.81 12.90
C ILE A 115 -16.02 5.05 13.78
N GLU A 116 -15.20 5.25 14.81
CA GLU A 116 -15.31 6.42 15.70
C GLU A 116 -15.08 7.73 14.95
N ALA A 117 -14.02 7.82 14.12
CA ALA A 117 -13.75 9.00 13.31
C ALA A 117 -14.91 9.33 12.36
N MET A 118 -15.51 8.30 11.74
CA MET A 118 -16.64 8.48 10.84
C MET A 118 -17.92 8.91 11.57
N LEU A 119 -18.16 8.40 12.79
CA LEU A 119 -19.28 8.85 13.65
C LEU A 119 -19.10 10.32 14.06
N ALA A 120 -17.89 10.71 14.43
CA ALA A 120 -17.57 12.08 14.78
C ALA A 120 -17.80 13.03 13.59
N ALA A 121 -17.34 12.66 12.39
CA ALA A 121 -17.58 13.41 11.16
C ALA A 121 -19.06 13.54 10.83
N ARG A 122 -19.84 12.46 11.01
CA ARG A 122 -21.30 12.47 10.84
C ARG A 122 -21.98 13.45 11.79
N ASN A 123 -21.57 13.47 13.06
CA ASN A 123 -22.13 14.37 14.08
C ASN A 123 -21.88 15.85 13.74
N ARG A 124 -20.88 16.14 12.90
CA ARG A 124 -20.63 17.48 12.36
C ARG A 124 -21.35 17.77 11.06
N GLY A 125 -22.16 16.82 10.59
CA GLY A 125 -22.95 16.94 9.36
C GLY A 125 -22.15 16.69 8.09
N SER A 126 -20.91 16.23 8.16
CA SER A 126 -20.07 15.93 6.99
C SER A 126 -20.64 14.76 6.19
N ARG A 127 -20.44 14.78 4.88
CA ARG A 127 -20.72 13.65 3.99
C ARG A 127 -19.67 12.55 4.21
N LEU A 128 -20.09 11.29 4.13
CA LEU A 128 -19.24 10.14 4.39
C LEU A 128 -19.11 9.26 3.16
N ALA A 129 -17.89 8.88 2.82
CA ALA A 129 -17.63 7.86 1.81
C ALA A 129 -16.75 6.75 2.38
N GLY A 130 -16.86 5.54 1.83
CA GLY A 130 -16.09 4.40 2.25
C GLY A 130 -15.54 3.62 1.06
N VAL A 131 -14.26 3.27 1.11
CA VAL A 131 -13.60 2.35 0.18
C VAL A 131 -13.31 1.07 0.97
N VAL A 132 -14.12 0.03 0.73
CA VAL A 132 -14.17 -1.15 1.62
C VAL A 132 -14.09 -2.46 0.84
N ASN A 133 -13.49 -3.49 1.44
CA ASN A 133 -13.51 -4.83 0.87
C ASN A 133 -14.66 -5.69 1.39
N ALA A 134 -15.26 -5.31 2.52
CA ALA A 134 -16.43 -5.96 3.11
C ALA A 134 -17.65 -5.04 3.04
N PRO A 135 -18.47 -5.08 1.98
CA PRO A 135 -19.58 -4.13 1.77
C PRO A 135 -20.65 -4.18 2.85
N ARG A 136 -20.81 -5.34 3.52
CA ARG A 136 -21.78 -5.55 4.61
C ARG A 136 -21.26 -5.19 5.99
N SER A 137 -20.04 -4.67 6.09
CA SER A 137 -19.45 -4.21 7.36
C SER A 137 -20.16 -2.99 7.94
N THR A 138 -19.78 -2.65 9.17
CA THR A 138 -20.28 -1.45 9.86
C THR A 138 -19.97 -0.19 9.04
N LEU A 139 -18.73 -0.02 8.58
CA LEU A 139 -18.35 1.10 7.72
C LEU A 139 -19.14 1.10 6.41
N GLY A 140 -19.25 -0.06 5.73
CA GLY A 140 -19.97 -0.17 4.46
C GLY A 140 -21.47 0.19 4.53
N ARG A 141 -22.10 -0.02 5.71
CA ARG A 141 -23.51 0.36 5.96
C ARG A 141 -23.69 1.80 6.41
N MET A 142 -22.65 2.42 6.99
CA MET A 142 -22.79 3.75 7.58
C MET A 142 -22.46 4.89 6.61
N VAL A 143 -21.82 4.65 5.50
CA VAL A 143 -21.40 5.71 4.55
C VAL A 143 -22.53 6.07 3.58
N ASP A 144 -22.51 7.30 3.08
CA ASP A 144 -23.45 7.79 2.08
C ASP A 144 -23.09 7.29 0.68
N GLN A 145 -21.79 7.07 0.44
CA GLN A 145 -21.24 6.56 -0.81
C GLN A 145 -20.20 5.47 -0.54
N ARG A 146 -20.17 4.44 -1.37
CA ARG A 146 -19.26 3.32 -1.19
C ARG A 146 -18.61 2.90 -2.50
N VAL A 147 -17.32 2.62 -2.44
CA VAL A 147 -16.59 1.91 -3.48
C VAL A 147 -16.16 0.55 -2.93
N ASP A 148 -16.58 -0.51 -3.60
CA ASP A 148 -16.20 -1.88 -3.24
C ASP A 148 -14.84 -2.22 -3.85
N LEU A 149 -13.92 -2.74 -3.01
CA LEU A 149 -12.55 -3.07 -3.44
C LEU A 149 -12.47 -4.32 -4.32
N LEU A 150 -13.52 -5.13 -4.33
CA LEU A 150 -13.62 -6.35 -5.16
C LEU A 150 -12.42 -7.31 -5.02
N ALA A 151 -11.63 -7.18 -3.93
CA ALA A 151 -10.43 -7.98 -3.71
C ALA A 151 -10.73 -9.43 -3.27
N GLY A 152 -12.01 -9.74 -2.98
CA GLY A 152 -12.40 -11.02 -2.44
C GLY A 152 -11.91 -11.23 -1.00
N PRO A 153 -12.07 -12.44 -0.45
CA PRO A 153 -11.56 -12.77 0.88
C PRO A 153 -10.04 -12.63 0.96
N GLU A 154 -9.56 -11.99 2.02
CA GLU A 154 -8.15 -11.84 2.36
C GLU A 154 -7.92 -12.45 3.74
N GLN A 155 -7.26 -13.62 3.78
CA GLN A 155 -7.12 -14.48 4.97
C GLN A 155 -5.81 -14.23 5.73
N CYS A 156 -4.73 -13.91 5.01
CA CYS A 156 -3.47 -13.50 5.63
C CYS A 156 -3.71 -12.29 6.53
N VAL A 157 -3.06 -12.24 7.69
CA VAL A 157 -3.17 -11.09 8.60
C VAL A 157 -2.69 -9.81 7.91
N LEU A 158 -1.63 -9.88 7.12
CA LEU A 158 -1.14 -8.75 6.32
C LEU A 158 -2.11 -8.43 5.19
N SER A 159 -2.31 -7.14 4.97
CA SER A 159 -3.05 -6.66 3.80
C SER A 159 -2.10 -6.55 2.61
N THR A 160 -2.36 -7.31 1.55
CA THR A 160 -1.58 -7.33 0.30
C THR A 160 -2.42 -6.84 -0.87
N LYS A 161 -3.29 -7.69 -1.41
CA LYS A 161 -4.17 -7.36 -2.55
C LYS A 161 -5.17 -6.24 -2.24
N ALA A 162 -5.63 -6.12 -0.98
CA ALA A 162 -6.52 -5.03 -0.60
C ALA A 162 -5.79 -3.68 -0.52
N TYR A 163 -4.46 -3.65 -0.29
CA TYR A 163 -3.66 -2.43 -0.43
C TYR A 163 -3.60 -1.98 -1.88
N THR A 164 -3.17 -2.87 -2.77
CA THR A 164 -3.05 -2.61 -4.21
C THR A 164 -4.39 -2.17 -4.81
N ALA A 165 -5.50 -2.82 -4.40
CA ALA A 165 -6.85 -2.43 -4.79
C ALA A 165 -7.21 -1.00 -4.36
N LYS A 166 -6.86 -0.59 -3.12
CA LYS A 166 -7.10 0.79 -2.64
C LYS A 166 -6.34 1.82 -3.46
N VAL A 167 -5.07 1.54 -3.78
CA VAL A 167 -4.25 2.44 -4.59
C VAL A 167 -4.83 2.56 -6.01
N ALA A 168 -5.29 1.45 -6.60
CA ALA A 168 -5.93 1.46 -7.92
C ALA A 168 -7.24 2.28 -7.92
N VAL A 169 -8.09 2.12 -6.91
CA VAL A 169 -9.30 2.95 -6.75
C VAL A 169 -8.94 4.43 -6.66
N LEU A 170 -7.89 4.78 -5.90
CA LEU A 170 -7.44 6.17 -5.74
C LEU A 170 -6.89 6.75 -7.06
N LEU A 171 -6.11 5.98 -7.81
CA LEU A 171 -5.59 6.37 -9.13
C LEU A 171 -6.75 6.63 -10.10
N MET A 172 -7.67 5.68 -10.25
CA MET A 172 -8.84 5.82 -11.11
C MET A 172 -9.73 6.99 -10.66
N THR A 173 -9.92 7.19 -9.35
CA THR A 173 -10.75 8.29 -8.83
C THR A 173 -10.09 9.66 -9.09
N ALA A 174 -8.76 9.78 -8.98
CA ALA A 174 -8.06 11.01 -9.32
C ALA A 174 -8.23 11.37 -10.81
N HIS A 175 -8.13 10.39 -11.69
CA HIS A 175 -8.43 10.56 -13.11
C HIS A 175 -9.91 10.90 -13.36
N ALA A 176 -10.85 10.24 -12.68
CA ALA A 176 -12.27 10.57 -12.78
C ALA A 176 -12.59 12.00 -12.34
N VAL A 177 -11.93 12.50 -11.29
CA VAL A 177 -12.06 13.92 -10.86
C VAL A 177 -11.60 14.86 -11.96
N GLN A 178 -10.56 14.52 -12.69
CA GLN A 178 -10.07 15.28 -13.86
C GLN A 178 -10.94 15.09 -15.12
N GLY A 179 -11.78 14.05 -15.17
CA GLY A 179 -12.57 13.70 -16.35
C GLY A 179 -11.85 12.79 -17.35
N THR A 180 -10.88 12.01 -16.91
CA THR A 180 -10.03 11.11 -17.72
C THR A 180 -10.01 9.70 -17.14
N LEU A 181 -11.16 9.18 -16.67
CA LEU A 181 -11.25 7.88 -16.01
C LEU A 181 -10.63 6.75 -16.85
N GLU A 182 -10.85 6.75 -18.18
CA GLU A 182 -10.32 5.73 -19.09
C GLU A 182 -8.79 5.68 -19.07
N VAL A 183 -8.12 6.83 -18.90
CA VAL A 183 -6.65 6.87 -18.75
C VAL A 183 -6.24 6.18 -17.45
N GLY A 184 -6.93 6.46 -16.34
CA GLY A 184 -6.69 5.79 -15.07
C GLY A 184 -6.91 4.27 -15.14
N GLN A 185 -7.96 3.84 -15.82
CA GLN A 185 -8.25 2.42 -16.07
C GLN A 185 -7.13 1.74 -16.88
N GLN A 186 -6.65 2.39 -17.94
CA GLN A 186 -5.56 1.86 -18.76
C GLN A 186 -4.27 1.71 -17.95
N LEU A 187 -3.89 2.69 -17.13
CA LEU A 187 -2.73 2.62 -16.25
C LEU A 187 -2.83 1.47 -15.23
N VAL A 188 -4.02 1.23 -14.69
CA VAL A 188 -4.26 0.08 -13.79
C VAL A 188 -4.09 -1.24 -14.51
N LEU A 189 -4.55 -1.37 -15.77
CA LEU A 189 -4.35 -2.59 -16.57
C LEU A 189 -2.87 -2.80 -16.93
N GLU A 190 -2.14 -1.75 -17.24
CA GLU A 190 -0.68 -1.84 -17.46
C GLU A 190 0.05 -2.29 -16.19
N ALA A 191 -0.33 -1.76 -15.03
CA ALA A 191 0.20 -2.22 -13.75
C ALA A 191 -0.16 -3.69 -13.48
N ALA A 192 -1.38 -4.14 -13.80
CA ALA A 192 -1.79 -5.54 -13.65
C ALA A 192 -0.94 -6.48 -14.52
N ALA A 193 -0.69 -6.10 -15.78
CA ALA A 193 0.20 -6.85 -16.67
C ALA A 193 1.64 -6.90 -16.11
N GLY A 194 2.13 -5.78 -15.59
CA GLY A 194 3.43 -5.68 -14.95
C GLY A 194 3.55 -6.60 -13.72
N LEU A 195 2.56 -6.57 -12.83
CA LEU A 195 2.52 -7.46 -11.66
C LEU A 195 2.53 -8.94 -12.08
N ARG A 196 1.77 -9.30 -13.12
CA ARG A 196 1.77 -10.68 -13.63
C ARG A 196 3.15 -11.12 -14.14
N ALA A 197 3.90 -10.23 -14.80
CA ALA A 197 5.27 -10.50 -15.21
C ALA A 197 6.22 -10.66 -14.00
N MET A 198 6.03 -9.88 -12.94
CA MET A 198 6.84 -9.96 -11.72
C MET A 198 6.52 -11.21 -10.86
N LEU A 199 5.42 -11.91 -11.12
CA LEU A 199 5.11 -13.20 -10.49
C LEU A 199 5.81 -14.39 -11.17
N ALA A 200 6.57 -14.18 -12.24
CA ALA A 200 7.34 -15.23 -12.91
C ALA A 200 8.42 -15.82 -11.99
N PRO A 201 8.71 -17.13 -12.09
CA PRO A 201 9.69 -17.80 -11.22
C PRO A 201 11.07 -17.12 -11.18
N SER A 202 11.57 -16.66 -12.33
CA SER A 202 12.87 -15.98 -12.42
C SER A 202 12.92 -14.67 -11.63
N TRP A 203 11.82 -13.94 -11.58
CA TRP A 203 11.71 -12.71 -10.81
C TRP A 203 11.58 -13.02 -9.31
N THR A 204 10.75 -14.01 -8.95
CA THR A 204 10.58 -14.48 -7.56
C THR A 204 11.90 -15.01 -6.99
N ASP A 205 12.69 -15.76 -7.76
CA ASP A 205 14.01 -16.24 -7.33
C ASP A 205 14.98 -15.08 -7.07
N ARG A 206 14.93 -14.01 -7.86
CA ARG A 206 15.72 -12.80 -7.60
C ARG A 206 15.38 -12.17 -6.26
N VAL A 207 14.09 -12.03 -5.94
CA VAL A 207 13.67 -11.49 -4.63
C VAL A 207 14.10 -12.40 -3.49
N ARG A 208 13.98 -13.73 -3.67
CA ARG A 208 14.43 -14.71 -2.66
C ARG A 208 15.93 -14.57 -2.38
N ASN A 209 16.75 -14.35 -3.40
CA ASN A 209 18.19 -14.14 -3.24
C ASN A 209 18.46 -12.87 -2.41
N VAL A 210 17.82 -11.74 -2.76
CA VAL A 210 17.95 -10.50 -1.98
C VAL A 210 17.45 -10.70 -0.54
N ALA A 211 16.34 -11.40 -0.33
CA ALA A 211 15.85 -11.71 1.01
C ALA A 211 16.85 -12.55 1.83
N SER A 212 17.62 -13.45 1.18
CA SER A 212 18.66 -14.23 1.85
C SER A 212 19.84 -13.38 2.31
N GLU A 213 20.16 -12.29 1.60
CA GLU A 213 21.22 -11.35 1.99
C GLU A 213 20.84 -10.56 3.25
N ILE A 214 19.57 -10.22 3.41
CA ILE A 214 19.08 -9.37 4.50
C ILE A 214 18.44 -10.14 5.67
N GLN A 215 18.27 -11.47 5.58
CA GLN A 215 17.52 -12.24 6.58
C GLN A 215 18.04 -12.14 8.02
N HIS A 216 19.32 -11.82 8.21
CA HIS A 216 19.94 -11.67 9.53
C HIS A 216 20.03 -10.22 10.01
N ALA A 217 19.57 -9.26 9.18
CA ALA A 217 19.57 -7.87 9.56
C ALA A 217 18.65 -7.62 10.79
N GLU A 218 19.12 -6.80 11.72
CA GLU A 218 18.30 -6.32 12.83
C GLU A 218 17.50 -5.08 12.42
N HIS A 219 18.10 -4.23 11.57
CA HIS A 219 17.53 -2.99 11.07
C HIS A 219 17.58 -2.95 9.54
N LEU A 220 16.60 -2.30 8.95
CA LEU A 220 16.49 -2.06 7.51
C LEU A 220 15.83 -0.72 7.27
N PHE A 221 16.34 0.07 6.34
CA PHE A 221 15.75 1.34 5.96
C PHE A 221 15.13 1.27 4.57
N VAL A 222 14.01 1.99 4.40
CA VAL A 222 13.30 2.08 3.11
C VAL A 222 13.11 3.53 2.77
N ILE A 223 13.62 3.99 1.63
CA ILE A 223 13.43 5.36 1.18
C ILE A 223 12.62 5.43 -0.11
N GLY A 224 11.79 6.45 -0.19
CA GLY A 224 11.03 6.83 -1.38
C GLY A 224 10.82 8.34 -1.42
N ARG A 225 10.48 8.86 -2.60
CA ARG A 225 10.16 10.29 -2.79
C ARG A 225 8.93 10.43 -3.68
N GLY A 226 8.17 11.53 -3.55
CA GLY A 226 6.95 11.72 -4.30
C GLY A 226 5.97 10.56 -4.10
N LEU A 227 5.45 9.98 -5.18
CA LEU A 227 4.53 8.83 -5.14
C LEU A 227 5.12 7.59 -4.48
N SER A 228 6.45 7.43 -4.49
CA SER A 228 7.11 6.28 -3.87
C SER A 228 7.31 6.41 -2.36
N TYR A 229 7.12 7.60 -1.75
CA TYR A 229 7.26 7.76 -0.31
C TYR A 229 6.19 6.96 0.49
N PRO A 230 4.89 7.08 0.20
CA PRO A 230 3.90 6.22 0.85
C PRO A 230 4.16 4.73 0.65
N THR A 231 4.66 4.33 -0.53
CA THR A 231 5.05 2.94 -0.80
C THR A 231 6.22 2.51 0.07
N ALA A 232 7.19 3.38 0.34
CA ALA A 232 8.30 3.08 1.24
C ALA A 232 7.81 2.84 2.68
N LEU A 233 6.82 3.59 3.15
CA LEU A 233 6.18 3.37 4.45
C LEU A 233 5.46 2.02 4.52
N GLU A 234 4.71 1.68 3.47
CA GLU A 234 4.02 0.38 3.36
C GLU A 234 5.01 -0.77 3.28
N ALA A 235 6.09 -0.62 2.51
CA ALA A 235 7.16 -1.61 2.41
C ALA A 235 7.80 -1.91 3.77
N ALA A 236 8.15 -0.87 4.51
CA ALA A 236 8.69 -1.03 5.87
C ALA A 236 7.69 -1.73 6.80
N LEU A 237 6.38 -1.42 6.67
CA LEU A 237 5.34 -2.10 7.43
C LEU A 237 5.28 -3.58 7.08
N LYS A 238 5.21 -3.96 5.81
CA LYS A 238 5.13 -5.36 5.37
C LYS A 238 6.34 -6.18 5.83
N ILE A 239 7.54 -5.61 5.68
CA ILE A 239 8.78 -6.29 6.11
C ILE A 239 8.75 -6.51 7.64
N LYS A 240 8.45 -5.49 8.44
CA LYS A 240 8.46 -5.63 9.91
C LYS A 240 7.37 -6.58 10.44
N GLU A 241 6.19 -6.59 9.84
CA GLU A 241 5.06 -7.39 10.30
C GLU A 241 5.33 -8.88 10.22
N VAL A 242 5.98 -9.37 9.15
CA VAL A 242 6.11 -10.79 8.86
C VAL A 242 7.52 -11.32 9.13
N SER A 243 8.57 -10.55 8.85
CA SER A 243 9.96 -10.98 9.07
C SER A 243 10.50 -10.63 10.46
N TYR A 244 9.87 -9.68 11.16
CA TYR A 244 10.32 -9.10 12.42
C TYR A 244 11.68 -8.38 12.35
N ILE A 245 12.13 -8.00 11.16
CA ILE A 245 13.22 -7.06 10.98
C ILE A 245 12.68 -5.67 11.33
N HIS A 246 13.39 -4.90 12.13
CA HIS A 246 13.01 -3.52 12.42
C HIS A 246 13.21 -2.67 11.16
N ALA A 247 12.17 -2.59 10.33
CA ALA A 247 12.19 -1.79 9.11
C ALA A 247 11.58 -0.41 9.36
N GLU A 248 12.22 0.64 8.87
CA GLU A 248 11.75 2.01 8.95
C GLU A 248 11.69 2.64 7.55
N GLY A 249 10.53 3.23 7.22
CA GLY A 249 10.31 3.92 5.96
C GLY A 249 10.25 5.43 6.14
N PHE A 250 10.85 6.20 5.23
CA PHE A 250 10.80 7.67 5.29
C PHE A 250 11.01 8.33 3.93
N ALA A 251 10.66 9.60 3.86
CA ALA A 251 10.92 10.40 2.69
C ALA A 251 12.44 10.58 2.50
N ALA A 252 12.95 10.33 1.28
CA ALA A 252 14.38 10.40 1.01
C ALA A 252 15.00 11.77 1.34
N GLY A 253 14.22 12.86 1.20
CA GLY A 253 14.66 14.20 1.59
C GLY A 253 14.93 14.37 3.08
N GLU A 254 14.27 13.57 3.94
CA GLU A 254 14.43 13.61 5.40
C GLU A 254 15.65 12.83 5.90
N LEU A 255 16.32 12.08 5.02
CA LEU A 255 17.48 11.26 5.35
C LEU A 255 18.56 12.05 6.12
N LYS A 256 18.88 13.26 5.64
CA LYS A 256 19.92 14.13 6.21
C LYS A 256 19.52 14.78 7.54
N HIS A 257 18.24 14.75 7.88
CA HIS A 257 17.70 15.40 9.07
C HIS A 257 17.70 14.52 10.32
N GLY A 258 18.48 13.43 10.30
CA GLY A 258 18.73 12.59 11.50
C GLY A 258 18.94 11.12 11.18
N VAL A 259 18.07 10.50 10.39
CA VAL A 259 17.99 9.04 10.17
C VAL A 259 19.30 8.46 9.64
N ILE A 260 20.01 9.18 8.79
CA ILE A 260 21.29 8.77 8.20
C ILE A 260 22.37 8.44 9.25
N ALA A 261 22.25 8.94 10.49
CA ALA A 261 23.15 8.64 11.59
C ALA A 261 23.11 7.15 12.02
N LEU A 262 22.04 6.43 11.67
CA LEU A 262 21.87 5.01 12.00
C LEU A 262 22.49 4.07 10.95
N VAL A 263 22.91 4.60 9.80
CA VAL A 263 23.49 3.80 8.73
C VAL A 263 24.96 3.49 9.02
N GLN A 264 25.29 2.22 8.99
CA GLN A 264 26.62 1.68 9.19
C GLN A 264 26.92 0.61 8.14
N GLU A 265 28.14 0.08 8.14
CA GLU A 265 28.59 -0.95 7.18
C GLU A 265 27.61 -2.14 7.15
N GLY A 266 27.14 -2.48 5.94
CA GLY A 266 26.22 -3.58 5.70
C GLY A 266 24.75 -3.31 6.04
N THR A 267 24.36 -2.10 6.50
CA THR A 267 22.96 -1.78 6.77
C THR A 267 22.11 -1.88 5.50
N PRO A 268 21.10 -2.77 5.41
CA PRO A 268 20.25 -2.87 4.23
C PRO A 268 19.39 -1.61 4.05
N CYS A 269 19.42 -1.06 2.85
CA CYS A 269 18.69 0.13 2.46
C CYS A 269 17.91 -0.14 1.16
N VAL A 270 16.60 -0.27 1.26
CA VAL A 270 15.72 -0.39 0.09
C VAL A 270 15.44 1.00 -0.46
N VAL A 271 15.64 1.18 -1.76
CA VAL A 271 15.53 2.46 -2.46
C VAL A 271 14.54 2.34 -3.61
N TYR A 272 13.42 3.04 -3.52
CA TYR A 272 12.47 3.13 -4.63
C TYR A 272 12.91 4.20 -5.62
N ALA A 273 13.32 3.78 -6.81
CA ALA A 273 13.86 4.63 -7.87
C ALA A 273 12.97 4.56 -9.13
N PRO A 274 11.80 5.23 -9.14
CA PRO A 274 10.96 5.32 -10.32
C PRO A 274 11.63 6.14 -11.42
N ASN A 275 11.17 6.00 -12.65
CA ASN A 275 11.62 6.83 -13.79
C ASN A 275 10.73 8.07 -13.90
N ASP A 276 10.83 8.96 -12.91
CA ASP A 276 10.07 10.22 -12.83
C ASP A 276 10.97 11.40 -12.39
N GLU A 277 10.37 12.54 -12.12
CA GLU A 277 11.08 13.75 -11.69
C GLU A 277 11.85 13.60 -10.37
N THR A 278 11.61 12.56 -9.60
CA THR A 278 12.29 12.32 -8.32
C THR A 278 13.55 11.46 -8.47
N HIS A 279 13.78 10.85 -9.63
CA HIS A 279 14.83 9.85 -9.85
C HIS A 279 16.23 10.33 -9.43
N ALA A 280 16.65 11.50 -9.93
CA ALA A 280 17.97 12.02 -9.64
C ALA A 280 18.20 12.27 -8.13
N ASP A 281 17.17 12.77 -7.44
CA ASP A 281 17.23 13.03 -6.00
C ASP A 281 17.30 11.71 -5.20
N ILE A 282 16.58 10.67 -5.65
CA ILE A 282 16.60 9.34 -5.03
C ILE A 282 17.97 8.69 -5.20
N ILE A 283 18.57 8.74 -6.39
CA ILE A 283 19.92 8.22 -6.63
C ILE A 283 20.95 8.97 -5.80
N SER A 284 20.83 10.29 -5.67
CA SER A 284 21.67 11.07 -4.75
C SER A 284 21.54 10.58 -3.30
N GLY A 285 20.34 10.32 -2.83
CA GLY A 285 20.10 9.74 -1.49
C GLY A 285 20.70 8.34 -1.33
N ALA A 286 20.59 7.49 -2.36
CA ALA A 286 21.22 6.17 -2.38
C ALA A 286 22.76 6.25 -2.29
N MET A 287 23.37 7.19 -3.01
CA MET A 287 24.83 7.44 -2.93
C MET A 287 25.25 7.86 -1.52
N GLU A 288 24.43 8.66 -0.82
CA GLU A 288 24.72 9.09 0.55
C GLU A 288 24.63 7.94 1.56
N LEU A 289 23.68 7.02 1.39
CA LEU A 289 23.57 5.79 2.16
C LEU A 289 24.78 4.88 1.88
N LYS A 290 25.13 4.71 0.61
CA LYS A 290 26.29 3.90 0.16
C LYS A 290 27.60 4.41 0.74
N ALA A 291 27.82 5.73 0.74
CA ALA A 291 29.03 6.37 1.28
C ALA A 291 29.21 6.13 2.80
N ARG A 292 28.17 5.66 3.50
CA ARG A 292 28.20 5.30 4.92
C ARG A 292 28.19 3.79 5.17
N GLY A 293 28.41 3.01 4.11
CA GLY A 293 28.45 1.55 4.19
C GLY A 293 27.10 0.86 4.01
N GLY A 294 26.03 1.57 3.63
CA GLY A 294 24.74 0.96 3.35
C GLY A 294 24.79 -0.03 2.20
N HIS A 295 24.12 -1.18 2.35
CA HIS A 295 23.88 -2.16 1.31
C HIS A 295 22.60 -1.77 0.54
N ILE A 296 22.74 -1.31 -0.69
CA ILE A 296 21.67 -0.65 -1.43
C ILE A 296 20.91 -1.63 -2.31
N ILE A 297 19.61 -1.77 -2.04
CA ILE A 297 18.68 -2.60 -2.81
C ILE A 297 17.74 -1.67 -3.59
N GLY A 298 18.04 -1.50 -4.89
CA GLY A 298 17.24 -0.67 -5.78
C GLY A 298 15.95 -1.37 -6.22
N ILE A 299 14.83 -0.66 -6.21
CA ILE A 299 13.53 -1.10 -6.78
C ILE A 299 13.09 -0.05 -7.80
N GLY A 300 13.07 -0.40 -9.07
CA GLY A 300 12.71 0.53 -10.13
C GLY A 300 12.90 -0.06 -11.53
N PRO A 301 12.49 0.69 -12.58
CA PRO A 301 12.56 0.23 -13.96
C PRO A 301 14.02 0.03 -14.45
N GLU A 302 14.93 0.85 -13.99
CA GLU A 302 16.31 0.88 -14.43
C GLU A 302 17.27 0.53 -13.29
N SER A 303 18.39 -0.12 -13.64
CA SER A 303 19.48 -0.38 -12.70
C SER A 303 20.42 0.82 -12.66
N ASP A 304 21.01 1.07 -11.48
CA ASP A 304 22.02 2.10 -11.29
C ASP A 304 23.27 1.49 -10.64
N PRO A 305 24.49 1.96 -10.98
CA PRO A 305 25.74 1.47 -10.38
C PRO A 305 25.81 1.60 -8.84
N VAL A 306 24.99 2.44 -8.23
CA VAL A 306 24.92 2.58 -6.77
C VAL A 306 24.27 1.36 -6.09
N PHE A 307 23.47 0.57 -6.80
CA PHE A 307 22.77 -0.58 -6.25
C PHE A 307 23.68 -1.80 -6.10
N ASP A 308 23.67 -2.42 -4.94
CA ASP A 308 24.30 -3.73 -4.70
C ASP A 308 23.40 -4.86 -5.20
N ALA A 309 22.08 -4.69 -5.08
CA ALA A 309 21.06 -5.56 -5.64
C ALA A 309 19.99 -4.72 -6.33
N TRP A 310 19.36 -5.27 -7.37
CA TRP A 310 18.31 -4.58 -8.11
C TRP A 310 17.11 -5.50 -8.37
N LEU A 311 15.93 -5.02 -8.02
CA LEU A 311 14.64 -5.64 -8.27
C LEU A 311 13.89 -4.83 -9.34
N PRO A 312 13.87 -5.29 -10.60
CA PRO A 312 13.24 -4.55 -11.69
C PRO A 312 11.74 -4.48 -11.53
N THR A 313 11.18 -3.29 -11.76
CA THR A 313 9.73 -3.08 -11.88
C THR A 313 9.41 -2.52 -13.26
N PRO A 314 8.21 -2.75 -13.81
CA PRO A 314 7.81 -2.05 -15.03
C PRO A 314 7.71 -0.54 -14.80
N ASP A 315 7.97 0.25 -15.84
CA ASP A 315 7.68 1.67 -15.86
C ASP A 315 6.21 1.87 -16.28
N VAL A 316 5.39 2.29 -15.34
CA VAL A 316 3.94 2.49 -15.51
C VAL A 316 3.49 3.90 -15.08
N GLY A 317 4.39 4.87 -15.08
CA GLY A 317 4.11 6.26 -14.76
C GLY A 317 3.42 6.43 -13.39
N ASP A 318 2.30 7.15 -13.34
CA ASP A 318 1.56 7.42 -12.09
C ASP A 318 0.98 6.17 -11.41
N ALA A 319 0.96 5.02 -12.10
CA ALA A 319 0.62 3.72 -11.51
C ALA A 319 1.80 3.02 -10.81
N ALA A 320 3.00 3.62 -10.76
CA ALA A 320 4.18 3.04 -10.13
C ALA A 320 3.95 2.48 -8.71
N PRO A 321 3.17 3.12 -7.80
CA PRO A 321 2.89 2.54 -6.48
C PRO A 321 2.24 1.15 -6.52
N LEU A 322 1.49 0.81 -7.58
CA LEU A 322 0.87 -0.50 -7.74
C LEU A 322 1.91 -1.61 -7.92
N VAL A 323 2.89 -1.38 -8.79
CA VAL A 323 3.93 -2.37 -9.07
C VAL A 323 5.05 -2.36 -8.04
N GLN A 324 5.30 -1.24 -7.38
CA GLN A 324 6.31 -1.09 -6.33
C GLN A 324 5.93 -1.81 -5.02
N ALA A 325 4.65 -2.07 -4.78
CA ALA A 325 4.19 -2.76 -3.57
C ALA A 325 4.66 -4.23 -3.51
N LEU A 326 4.61 -4.94 -4.64
CA LEU A 326 4.88 -6.38 -4.70
C LEU A 326 6.32 -6.76 -4.28
N PRO A 327 7.40 -6.06 -4.69
CA PRO A 327 8.75 -6.36 -4.24
C PRO A 327 8.89 -6.40 -2.72
N ALA A 328 8.33 -5.42 -2.03
CA ALA A 328 8.40 -5.37 -0.57
C ALA A 328 7.58 -6.47 0.12
N GLN A 329 6.39 -6.77 -0.40
CA GLN A 329 5.57 -7.89 0.08
C GLN A 329 6.35 -9.20 -0.04
N MET A 330 6.99 -9.43 -1.18
CA MET A 330 7.79 -10.64 -1.42
C MET A 330 9.09 -10.66 -0.61
N LEU A 331 9.78 -9.52 -0.43
CA LEU A 331 10.97 -9.44 0.45
C LEU A 331 10.59 -9.82 1.88
N GLY A 332 9.52 -9.25 2.42
CA GLY A 332 9.00 -9.59 3.74
C GLY A 332 8.63 -11.07 3.85
N TYR A 333 7.92 -11.60 2.86
CA TYR A 333 7.50 -13.00 2.78
C TYR A 333 8.69 -13.96 2.79
N HIS A 334 9.66 -13.78 1.88
CA HIS A 334 10.83 -14.66 1.82
C HIS A 334 11.73 -14.53 3.05
N ALA A 335 11.92 -13.32 3.57
CA ALA A 335 12.64 -13.12 4.82
C ALA A 335 11.94 -13.82 6.00
N ALA A 336 10.59 -13.82 6.05
CA ALA A 336 9.83 -14.53 7.06
C ALA A 336 10.07 -16.04 6.99
N LEU A 337 9.96 -16.64 5.80
CA LEU A 337 10.21 -18.07 5.60
C LEU A 337 11.63 -18.48 5.99
N LEU A 338 12.63 -17.70 5.58
CA LEU A 338 14.05 -17.94 5.91
C LEU A 338 14.31 -17.84 7.42
N ARG A 339 13.55 -17.03 8.14
CA ARG A 339 13.60 -16.88 9.60
C ARG A 339 12.71 -17.89 10.34
N GLY A 340 11.98 -18.76 9.63
CA GLY A 340 11.08 -19.76 10.20
C GLY A 340 9.77 -19.18 10.77
N ASN A 341 9.36 -17.99 10.32
CA ASN A 341 8.12 -17.36 10.74
C ASN A 341 6.94 -17.84 9.88
N ASP A 342 5.72 -17.82 10.45
CA ASP A 342 4.47 -18.06 9.74
C ASP A 342 4.04 -16.75 9.00
N PRO A 343 4.00 -16.74 7.66
CA PRO A 343 3.66 -15.53 6.92
C PRO A 343 2.17 -15.15 7.03
N ASP A 344 1.29 -16.11 7.32
CA ASP A 344 -0.15 -15.87 7.44
C ASP A 344 -0.57 -15.35 8.81
N LYS A 345 0.16 -15.76 9.87
CA LYS A 345 -0.19 -15.46 11.25
C LYS A 345 1.00 -14.90 12.04
N PRO A 346 1.46 -13.68 11.72
CA PRO A 346 2.54 -13.07 12.46
C PRO A 346 2.15 -12.85 13.92
N ARG A 347 3.14 -12.97 14.81
CA ARG A 347 2.94 -12.81 16.25
C ARG A 347 2.37 -11.42 16.60
N ASN A 348 1.52 -11.36 17.64
CA ASN A 348 0.97 -10.14 18.23
C ASN A 348 0.09 -9.30 17.27
N LEU A 349 -0.29 -9.82 16.11
CA LEU A 349 -1.15 -9.14 15.15
C LEU A 349 -2.48 -9.88 14.99
N ALA A 350 -3.52 -9.13 14.64
CA ALA A 350 -4.83 -9.62 14.29
C ALA A 350 -5.27 -9.03 12.95
N LYS A 351 -6.03 -9.79 12.15
CA LYS A 351 -6.52 -9.34 10.83
C LYS A 351 -7.38 -8.08 10.91
N SER A 352 -8.11 -7.90 11.99
CA SER A 352 -8.95 -6.72 12.22
C SER A 352 -8.86 -6.27 13.67
N VAL A 353 -8.60 -4.96 13.88
CA VAL A 353 -8.53 -4.34 15.20
C VAL A 353 -9.91 -3.77 15.51
N THR A 354 -10.73 -4.57 16.21
CA THR A 354 -12.13 -4.24 16.55
C THR A 354 -12.30 -3.65 17.95
N VAL A 355 -11.21 -3.59 18.72
CA VAL A 355 -11.14 -3.01 20.08
C VAL A 355 -10.03 -1.98 20.15
N LYS A 356 -10.12 -1.06 21.12
CA LYS A 356 -9.07 -0.08 21.46
C LYS A 356 -8.15 -0.64 22.52
#